data_4d064adb19c322f28bb58a024cb712c7
#
_entry.id   4d064adb19c322f28bb58a024cb712c7
#
_cell.length_a   1.000
_cell.length_b   1.000
_cell.length_c   1.000
_cell.angle_alpha   90.00
_cell.angle_beta   90.00
_cell.angle_gamma   90.00
#
_symmetry.space_group_name_H-M   'P 1'
#
loop_
_entity.id
_entity.type
_entity.pdbx_description
1 polymer ?
#
loop_
_entity_poly.entity_id
_entity_poly.type
_entity_poly.pdbx_seq_one_letter_code
_entity_poly.pdbx_strand_id
1 'polypeptide(L)'
;MSFGPSLKKTPKSHWTDHPKNPLIAKKGRGRSLGSTWIWRAFAPEFRLRLASLVGNRTLYSARRLLQKIRGCLNGTLPLFTSDSLPHYADVLLELYGQWKKPQPTGLPGRPCNVQRVASPDLRYAQVHKERQGGRVVKVTQSIIFGKRRTVQTQAASLKRADGSEGQINTSYIERDNLALRQELRRLARKTLGFSKNRRELQHALDFIDAHDNFVKPHGALRLKAPPEGSRTWEPRTPAMAAGISDHVWKLEELLCYKA
;
A
#
# COMPACT_ATOMS: atom_id res chain seq x y z
N MET A 1 -23.92 9.28 -34.80
CA MET A 1 -23.72 7.87 -34.44
C MET A 1 -22.22 7.67 -34.25
N SER A 2 -21.76 7.66 -33.01
CA SER A 2 -20.34 7.56 -32.68
C SER A 2 -20.05 6.14 -32.22
N PHE A 3 -19.32 5.38 -33.02
CA PHE A 3 -18.82 4.06 -32.65
C PHE A 3 -17.55 4.26 -31.83
N GLY A 4 -17.65 4.09 -30.50
CA GLY A 4 -16.50 3.95 -29.64
C GLY A 4 -15.72 2.67 -29.98
N PRO A 5 -14.36 2.66 -29.81
CA PRO A 5 -13.58 1.48 -30.14
C PRO A 5 -13.93 0.36 -29.15
N SER A 6 -14.38 -0.76 -29.73
CA SER A 6 -14.60 -2.02 -29.04
C SER A 6 -13.35 -2.39 -28.22
N LEU A 7 -13.49 -2.46 -26.92
CA LEU A 7 -12.52 -2.99 -25.99
C LEU A 7 -12.28 -4.47 -26.33
N LYS A 8 -11.28 -4.76 -27.16
CA LYS A 8 -10.78 -6.12 -27.32
C LYS A 8 -10.24 -6.56 -25.95
N LYS A 9 -10.81 -7.66 -25.47
CA LYS A 9 -10.40 -8.37 -24.28
C LYS A 9 -8.88 -8.42 -24.22
N THR A 10 -8.31 -7.82 -23.17
CA THR A 10 -6.92 -8.04 -22.77
C THR A 10 -6.66 -9.55 -22.76
N PRO A 11 -5.49 -10.03 -23.18
CA PRO A 11 -5.13 -11.41 -23.00
C PRO A 11 -5.42 -11.75 -21.53
N LYS A 12 -6.22 -12.78 -21.31
CA LYS A 12 -6.41 -13.31 -19.96
C LYS A 12 -5.01 -13.61 -19.46
N SER A 13 -4.52 -12.76 -18.54
CA SER A 13 -3.33 -13.12 -17.79
C SER A 13 -3.64 -14.48 -17.21
N HIS A 14 -2.83 -15.52 -17.49
CA HIS A 14 -2.97 -16.86 -16.91
C HIS A 14 -2.61 -16.93 -15.43
N TRP A 15 -2.82 -15.83 -14.75
CA TRP A 15 -2.83 -15.74 -13.31
C TRP A 15 -4.23 -16.03 -12.83
N THR A 16 -4.72 -17.24 -13.17
CA THR A 16 -5.79 -17.86 -12.38
C THR A 16 -5.31 -17.89 -10.94
N ASP A 17 -6.18 -17.51 -10.01
CA ASP A 17 -5.99 -17.70 -8.59
C ASP A 17 -5.29 -19.04 -8.36
N HIS A 18 -3.99 -19.04 -8.07
CA HIS A 18 -3.29 -20.26 -7.75
C HIS A 18 -3.76 -20.72 -6.38
N PRO A 19 -4.57 -21.80 -6.30
CA PRO A 19 -5.09 -22.29 -5.03
C PRO A 19 -4.04 -23.07 -4.23
N LYS A 20 -2.75 -22.98 -4.60
CA LYS A 20 -1.69 -23.80 -4.02
C LYS A 20 -0.81 -23.01 -3.07
N ASN A 21 -1.41 -22.53 -1.99
CA ASN A 21 -0.71 -22.55 -0.72
C ASN A 21 -0.97 -23.95 -0.11
N PRO A 22 0.03 -24.84 0.02
CA PRO A 22 -0.19 -26.21 0.53
C PRO A 22 -0.74 -26.27 1.96
N LEU A 23 -0.79 -25.15 2.67
CA LEU A 23 -1.42 -25.02 3.98
C LEU A 23 -2.95 -24.79 3.90
N ILE A 24 -3.54 -24.63 2.70
CA ILE A 24 -4.96 -24.31 2.51
C ILE A 24 -5.73 -25.45 1.83
N ALA A 25 -5.05 -26.44 1.27
CA ALA A 25 -5.65 -27.53 0.53
C ALA A 25 -6.03 -28.71 1.43
N LYS A 26 -6.86 -28.52 2.45
CA LYS A 26 -7.71 -29.60 2.98
C LYS A 26 -9.15 -29.30 2.64
N LYS A 27 -9.60 -29.92 1.55
CA LYS A 27 -11.00 -30.02 1.13
C LYS A 27 -11.81 -30.76 2.20
N GLY A 28 -12.36 -30.01 3.14
CA GLY A 28 -13.49 -30.44 3.95
C GLY A 28 -14.63 -29.48 3.69
N ARG A 29 -15.89 -29.91 3.73
CA ARG A 29 -17.09 -29.08 3.63
C ARG A 29 -17.17 -28.04 4.77
N GLY A 30 -16.18 -27.16 4.86
CA GLY A 30 -16.07 -26.08 5.82
C GLY A 30 -15.64 -24.83 5.08
N ARG A 31 -16.20 -23.70 5.45
CA ARG A 31 -15.79 -22.36 4.97
C ARG A 31 -14.27 -22.30 4.94
N SER A 32 -13.70 -22.04 3.76
CA SER A 32 -12.27 -21.88 3.56
C SER A 32 -11.73 -20.83 4.54
N LEU A 33 -11.15 -21.29 5.64
CA LEU A 33 -10.47 -20.43 6.60
C LEU A 33 -9.23 -19.88 5.94
N GLY A 34 -9.06 -18.56 5.92
CA GLY A 34 -7.83 -17.91 5.40
C GLY A 34 -7.95 -17.27 4.02
N SER A 35 -9.14 -17.19 3.41
CA SER A 35 -9.35 -16.49 2.13
C SER A 35 -9.41 -14.96 2.25
N THR A 36 -9.39 -14.41 3.47
CA THR A 36 -9.50 -12.97 3.71
C THR A 36 -8.11 -12.36 3.90
N TRP A 37 -7.80 -11.38 3.08
CA TRP A 37 -6.56 -10.62 3.09
C TRP A 37 -6.82 -9.19 3.54
N ILE A 38 -5.84 -8.61 4.22
CA ILE A 38 -5.84 -7.20 4.56
C ILE A 38 -4.81 -6.52 3.67
N TRP A 39 -5.30 -5.65 2.82
CA TRP A 39 -4.52 -4.79 1.95
C TRP A 39 -4.28 -3.47 2.66
N ARG A 40 -3.06 -2.99 2.65
CA ARG A 40 -2.72 -1.76 3.36
C ARG A 40 -1.82 -0.86 2.54
N ALA A 41 -2.02 0.44 2.72
CA ALA A 41 -1.15 1.47 2.22
C ALA A 41 -0.66 2.35 3.36
N PHE A 42 0.62 2.66 3.35
CA PHE A 42 1.31 3.35 4.41
C PHE A 42 2.27 4.38 3.83
N ALA A 43 2.23 5.63 4.34
CA ALA A 43 3.19 6.67 4.01
C ALA A 43 4.28 6.70 5.09
N PRO A 44 5.47 6.17 4.81
CA PRO A 44 6.52 5.99 5.82
C PRO A 44 7.09 7.32 6.33
N GLU A 45 7.05 8.37 5.52
CA GLU A 45 7.52 9.70 5.87
C GLU A 45 6.75 10.28 7.06
N PHE A 46 5.43 10.16 7.02
CA PHE A 46 4.52 10.68 8.05
C PHE A 46 4.06 9.60 9.03
N ARG A 47 4.50 8.35 8.88
CA ARG A 47 3.94 7.20 9.62
C ARG A 47 2.41 7.04 9.47
N LEU A 48 1.87 7.56 8.39
CA LEU A 48 0.45 7.67 8.14
C LEU A 48 -0.10 6.41 7.47
N ARG A 49 -1.18 5.88 7.99
CA ARG A 49 -1.97 4.81 7.40
C ARG A 49 -2.94 5.41 6.39
N LEU A 50 -2.65 5.28 5.10
CA LEU A 50 -3.43 5.90 4.03
C LEU A 50 -4.74 5.18 3.75
N ALA A 51 -4.71 3.85 3.72
CA ALA A 51 -5.88 3.05 3.44
C ALA A 51 -5.70 1.60 3.89
N SER A 52 -6.78 1.02 4.38
CA SER A 52 -6.92 -0.42 4.62
C SER A 52 -8.11 -0.98 3.87
N LEU A 53 -8.01 -2.21 3.38
CA LEU A 53 -9.07 -2.90 2.66
C LEU A 53 -9.08 -4.39 3.02
N VAL A 54 -10.24 -4.88 3.43
CA VAL A 54 -10.50 -6.31 3.63
C VAL A 54 -11.01 -6.91 2.33
N GLY A 55 -10.32 -7.90 1.79
CA GLY A 55 -10.71 -8.50 0.51
C GLY A 55 -10.02 -9.83 0.23
N ASN A 56 -10.26 -10.36 -0.96
CA ASN A 56 -9.54 -11.52 -1.48
C ASN A 56 -8.19 -11.08 -2.07
N ARG A 57 -7.28 -12.03 -2.30
CA ARG A 57 -6.00 -11.74 -2.97
C ARG A 57 -6.17 -11.71 -4.48
N THR A 58 -6.88 -10.71 -4.99
CA THR A 58 -7.26 -10.57 -6.40
C THR A 58 -6.87 -9.18 -6.94
N LEU A 59 -6.79 -9.08 -8.26
CA LEU A 59 -6.59 -7.82 -8.98
C LEU A 59 -7.66 -6.78 -8.60
N TYR A 60 -8.91 -7.22 -8.40
CA TYR A 60 -10.00 -6.35 -7.98
C TYR A 60 -9.73 -5.67 -6.63
N SER A 61 -9.22 -6.42 -5.64
CA SER A 61 -8.88 -5.84 -4.34
C SER A 61 -7.69 -4.88 -4.43
N ALA A 62 -6.68 -5.21 -5.23
CA ALA A 62 -5.56 -4.30 -5.51
C ALA A 62 -6.04 -2.99 -6.15
N ARG A 63 -6.96 -3.07 -7.13
CA ARG A 63 -7.58 -1.90 -7.78
C ARG A 63 -8.31 -1.03 -6.76
N ARG A 64 -9.15 -1.61 -5.92
CA ARG A 64 -9.88 -0.86 -4.89
C ARG A 64 -8.94 -0.16 -3.91
N LEU A 65 -7.85 -0.83 -3.47
CA LEU A 65 -6.86 -0.20 -2.61
C LEU A 65 -6.21 1.00 -3.29
N LEU A 66 -5.72 0.83 -4.52
CA LEU A 66 -5.04 1.89 -5.25
C LEU A 66 -5.98 3.06 -5.63
N GLN A 67 -7.27 2.80 -5.85
CA GLN A 67 -8.29 3.85 -6.00
C GLN A 67 -8.48 4.66 -4.71
N LYS A 68 -8.51 4.01 -3.53
CA LYS A 68 -8.54 4.72 -2.25
C LYS A 68 -7.29 5.60 -2.08
N ILE A 69 -6.10 5.07 -2.38
CA ILE A 69 -4.85 5.83 -2.32
C ILE A 69 -4.90 7.03 -3.26
N ARG A 70 -5.40 6.85 -4.49
CA ARG A 70 -5.53 7.94 -5.46
C ARG A 70 -6.37 9.11 -4.93
N GLY A 71 -7.42 8.83 -4.17
CA GLY A 71 -8.24 9.85 -3.49
C GLY A 71 -7.50 10.62 -2.38
N CYS A 72 -6.39 10.06 -1.86
CA CYS A 72 -5.57 10.72 -0.83
C CYS A 72 -4.40 11.54 -1.42
N LEU A 73 -4.18 11.48 -2.74
CA LEU A 73 -3.08 12.19 -3.38
C LEU A 73 -3.53 13.54 -3.92
N ASN A 74 -2.72 14.56 -3.70
CA ASN A 74 -2.92 15.94 -4.17
C ASN A 74 -2.32 16.23 -5.56
N GLY A 75 -2.34 15.25 -6.46
CA GLY A 75 -1.84 15.37 -7.84
C GLY A 75 -0.39 14.95 -8.06
N THR A 76 0.47 14.99 -7.06
CA THR A 76 1.86 14.52 -7.17
C THR A 76 1.93 13.01 -6.91
N LEU A 77 2.54 12.25 -7.82
CA LEU A 77 2.70 10.82 -7.64
C LEU A 77 3.90 10.51 -6.73
N PRO A 78 3.67 9.77 -5.63
CA PRO A 78 4.77 9.32 -4.77
C PRO A 78 5.54 8.16 -5.42
N LEU A 79 6.65 7.78 -4.80
CA LEU A 79 7.27 6.49 -5.07
C LEU A 79 6.44 5.37 -4.44
N PHE A 80 5.84 4.52 -5.27
CA PHE A 80 5.17 3.32 -4.78
C PHE A 80 6.19 2.21 -4.54
N THR A 81 6.07 1.52 -3.41
CA THR A 81 6.87 0.33 -3.10
C THR A 81 5.96 -0.79 -2.60
N SER A 82 6.19 -2.01 -3.05
CA SER A 82 5.43 -3.17 -2.56
C SER A 82 6.29 -4.43 -2.52
N ASP A 83 5.70 -5.51 -2.04
CA ASP A 83 6.20 -6.86 -2.29
C ASP A 83 6.05 -7.24 -3.78
N SER A 84 6.52 -8.43 -4.15
CA SER A 84 6.51 -8.90 -5.54
C SER A 84 5.11 -9.35 -6.05
N LEU A 85 4.02 -8.84 -5.48
CA LEU A 85 2.68 -9.17 -5.98
C LEU A 85 2.42 -8.49 -7.34
N PRO A 86 2.22 -9.26 -8.44
CA PRO A 86 2.13 -8.69 -9.79
C PRO A 86 0.94 -7.75 -9.98
N HIS A 87 -0.16 -7.95 -9.27
CA HIS A 87 -1.37 -7.13 -9.37
C HIS A 87 -1.13 -5.62 -9.19
N TYR A 88 -0.12 -5.23 -8.41
CA TYR A 88 0.17 -3.81 -8.21
C TYR A 88 0.71 -3.14 -9.47
N ALA A 89 1.59 -3.81 -10.23
CA ALA A 89 2.12 -3.27 -11.48
C ALA A 89 0.99 -3.05 -12.50
N ASP A 90 0.11 -4.05 -12.66
CA ASP A 90 -1.00 -3.98 -13.61
C ASP A 90 -1.95 -2.83 -13.28
N VAL A 91 -2.34 -2.70 -12.00
CA VAL A 91 -3.27 -1.65 -11.58
C VAL A 91 -2.63 -0.26 -11.61
N LEU A 92 -1.36 -0.12 -11.23
CA LEU A 92 -0.66 1.16 -11.34
C LEU A 92 -0.58 1.62 -12.79
N LEU A 93 -0.30 0.70 -13.70
CA LEU A 93 -0.33 0.99 -15.14
C LEU A 93 -1.76 1.33 -15.61
N GLU A 94 -2.78 0.67 -15.08
CA GLU A 94 -4.18 0.98 -15.36
C GLU A 94 -4.59 2.38 -14.88
N LEU A 95 -4.18 2.80 -13.69
CA LEU A 95 -4.62 4.06 -13.09
C LEU A 95 -3.81 5.28 -13.54
N TYR A 96 -2.51 5.09 -13.79
CA TYR A 96 -1.55 6.17 -14.07
C TYR A 96 -0.82 6.01 -15.41
N GLY A 97 -1.14 4.98 -16.19
CA GLY A 97 -0.57 4.79 -17.52
C GLY A 97 -1.24 5.66 -18.58
N GLN A 98 -0.49 5.96 -19.61
CA GLN A 98 -0.92 6.72 -20.79
C GLN A 98 -1.06 5.78 -22.00
N TRP A 99 -2.03 6.03 -22.84
CA TRP A 99 -2.16 5.31 -24.11
C TRP A 99 -1.17 5.88 -25.13
N LYS A 100 -0.29 5.03 -25.64
CA LYS A 100 0.69 5.39 -26.66
C LYS A 100 0.51 4.52 -27.91
N LYS A 101 0.42 5.17 -29.05
CA LYS A 101 0.47 4.48 -30.33
C LYS A 101 1.94 4.18 -30.64
N PRO A 102 2.32 2.91 -30.88
CA PRO A 102 3.67 2.57 -31.29
C PRO A 102 4.05 3.28 -32.58
N GLN A 103 5.31 3.63 -32.73
CA GLN A 103 5.83 4.16 -33.98
C GLN A 103 5.73 3.10 -35.08
N PRO A 104 5.37 3.48 -36.33
CA PRO A 104 5.40 2.56 -37.45
C PRO A 104 6.83 1.98 -37.61
N THR A 105 6.95 0.68 -37.75
CA THR A 105 8.24 0.02 -37.95
C THR A 105 8.78 0.16 -39.38
N GLY A 106 7.99 0.73 -40.30
CA GLY A 106 8.34 0.81 -41.72
C GLY A 106 8.30 -0.53 -42.48
N LEU A 107 8.07 -1.62 -41.78
CA LEU A 107 7.98 -2.96 -42.34
C LEU A 107 6.52 -3.28 -42.72
N PRO A 108 6.27 -4.02 -43.84
CA PRO A 108 4.93 -4.48 -44.17
C PRO A 108 4.43 -5.43 -43.07
N GLY A 109 3.19 -5.21 -42.63
CA GLY A 109 2.56 -6.03 -41.61
C GLY A 109 1.41 -5.32 -40.90
N ARG A 110 0.76 -6.03 -39.97
CA ARG A 110 -0.34 -5.47 -39.20
C ARG A 110 0.14 -4.30 -38.32
N PRO A 111 -0.55 -3.14 -38.34
CA PRO A 111 -0.21 -2.03 -37.45
C PRO A 111 -0.17 -2.45 -35.98
N CYS A 112 0.83 -1.98 -35.24
CA CYS A 112 0.94 -2.24 -33.82
C CYS A 112 -0.25 -1.66 -33.05
N ASN A 113 -0.82 -2.44 -32.14
CA ASN A 113 -1.94 -2.00 -31.31
C ASN A 113 -1.47 -0.89 -30.35
N VAL A 114 -2.39 0.03 -30.05
CA VAL A 114 -2.18 1.04 -29.00
C VAL A 114 -1.89 0.32 -27.68
N GLN A 115 -0.80 0.71 -27.02
CA GLN A 115 -0.35 0.11 -25.76
C GLN A 115 -0.44 1.12 -24.63
N ARG A 116 -0.70 0.62 -23.43
CA ARG A 116 -0.64 1.42 -22.23
C ARG A 116 0.78 1.40 -21.69
N VAL A 117 1.39 2.57 -21.59
CA VAL A 117 2.75 2.76 -21.06
C VAL A 117 2.70 3.55 -19.78
N ALA A 118 3.66 3.34 -18.88
CA ALA A 118 3.75 4.10 -17.65
C ALA A 118 3.92 5.60 -17.93
N SER A 119 3.22 6.44 -17.18
CA SER A 119 3.47 7.88 -17.18
C SER A 119 4.93 8.16 -16.78
N PRO A 120 5.59 9.20 -17.31
CA PRO A 120 6.95 9.59 -16.92
C PRO A 120 7.12 9.83 -15.42
N ASP A 121 6.03 10.25 -14.75
CA ASP A 121 6.02 10.53 -13.31
C ASP A 121 5.72 9.32 -12.45
N LEU A 122 5.26 8.22 -13.05
CA LEU A 122 4.98 6.99 -12.31
C LEU A 122 6.29 6.31 -11.90
N ARG A 123 6.48 6.16 -10.60
CA ARG A 123 7.64 5.50 -9.99
C ARG A 123 7.16 4.34 -9.13
N TYR A 124 7.63 3.16 -9.46
CA TYR A 124 7.25 1.96 -8.72
C TYR A 124 8.41 0.97 -8.63
N ALA A 125 8.65 0.50 -7.43
CA ALA A 125 9.65 -0.52 -7.14
C ALA A 125 9.06 -1.67 -6.33
N GLN A 126 9.55 -2.87 -6.57
CA GLN A 126 9.21 -4.07 -5.84
C GLN A 126 10.40 -4.56 -5.01
N VAL A 127 10.08 -5.12 -3.84
CA VAL A 127 11.05 -5.75 -2.95
C VAL A 127 10.74 -7.23 -2.87
N HIS A 128 11.65 -8.05 -3.35
CA HIS A 128 11.57 -9.49 -3.24
C HIS A 128 12.49 -9.99 -2.11
N LYS A 129 11.94 -10.76 -1.19
CA LYS A 129 12.67 -11.34 -0.05
C LYS A 129 12.69 -12.86 -0.18
N GLU A 130 13.86 -13.42 -0.47
CA GLU A 130 14.09 -14.86 -0.44
C GLU A 130 14.28 -15.31 1.01
N ARG A 131 13.58 -16.38 1.38
CA ARG A 131 13.63 -16.91 2.75
C ARG A 131 14.07 -18.39 2.72
N GLN A 132 15.01 -18.72 3.59
CA GLN A 132 15.44 -20.09 3.83
C GLN A 132 15.36 -20.36 5.35
N GLY A 133 14.71 -21.45 5.75
CA GLY A 133 14.52 -21.76 7.16
C GLY A 133 13.79 -20.65 7.97
N GLY A 134 12.91 -19.86 7.35
CA GLY A 134 12.21 -18.74 7.96
C GLY A 134 13.02 -17.43 8.07
N ARG A 135 14.31 -17.44 7.79
CA ARG A 135 15.18 -16.26 7.77
C ARG A 135 15.29 -15.67 6.36
N VAL A 136 15.39 -14.35 6.27
CA VAL A 136 15.64 -13.66 5.00
C VAL A 136 17.11 -13.84 4.65
N VAL A 137 17.38 -14.49 3.52
CA VAL A 137 18.76 -14.75 3.02
C VAL A 137 19.17 -13.77 1.94
N LYS A 138 18.18 -13.24 1.17
CA LYS A 138 18.47 -12.28 0.10
C LYS A 138 17.31 -11.30 -0.06
N VAL A 139 17.64 -10.05 -0.32
CA VAL A 139 16.68 -9.00 -0.64
C VAL A 139 17.05 -8.43 -2.01
N THR A 140 16.13 -8.55 -2.97
CA THR A 140 16.30 -8.02 -4.31
C THR A 140 15.32 -6.89 -4.53
N GLN A 141 15.79 -5.77 -5.07
CA GLN A 141 14.97 -4.61 -5.42
C GLN A 141 14.84 -4.53 -6.94
N SER A 142 13.63 -4.46 -7.45
CA SER A 142 13.33 -4.35 -8.87
C SER A 142 12.55 -3.08 -9.14
N ILE A 143 13.05 -2.21 -10.02
CA ILE A 143 12.34 -1.02 -10.45
C ILE A 143 11.48 -1.40 -11.64
N ILE A 144 10.17 -1.28 -11.49
CA ILE A 144 9.19 -1.66 -12.51
C ILE A 144 8.83 -0.44 -13.38
N PHE A 145 8.61 0.72 -12.76
CA PHE A 145 8.33 1.97 -13.47
C PHE A 145 9.23 3.09 -12.94
N GLY A 146 9.65 3.96 -13.84
CA GLY A 146 10.51 5.11 -13.54
C GLY A 146 12.00 4.86 -13.82
N LYS A 147 12.75 5.96 -13.93
CA LYS A 147 14.21 5.92 -14.12
C LYS A 147 14.90 5.52 -12.82
N ARG A 148 15.87 4.61 -12.86
CA ARG A 148 16.60 4.08 -11.69
C ARG A 148 17.14 5.21 -10.80
N ARG A 149 17.82 6.20 -11.39
CA ARG A 149 18.38 7.33 -10.65
C ARG A 149 17.30 8.10 -9.88
N THR A 150 16.18 8.45 -10.53
CA THR A 150 15.08 9.21 -9.92
C THR A 150 14.42 8.43 -8.77
N VAL A 151 14.20 7.12 -8.96
CA VAL A 151 13.61 6.25 -7.93
C VAL A 151 14.55 6.15 -6.72
N GLN A 152 15.85 5.98 -6.94
CA GLN A 152 16.84 5.90 -5.87
C GLN A 152 16.97 7.22 -5.11
N THR A 153 17.04 8.36 -5.82
CA THR A 153 17.09 9.69 -5.18
C THR A 153 15.85 9.93 -4.31
N GLN A 154 14.67 9.59 -4.81
CA GLN A 154 13.44 9.73 -4.02
C GLN A 154 13.38 8.77 -2.82
N ALA A 155 13.89 7.56 -2.96
CA ALA A 155 14.00 6.63 -1.83
C ALA A 155 14.98 7.16 -0.77
N ALA A 156 16.12 7.72 -1.18
CA ALA A 156 17.14 8.28 -0.30
C ALA A 156 16.66 9.54 0.45
N SER A 157 15.75 10.32 -0.13
CA SER A 157 15.16 11.48 0.55
C SER A 157 14.35 11.13 1.80
N LEU A 158 13.87 9.90 1.91
CA LEU A 158 13.21 9.37 3.11
C LEU A 158 14.26 9.04 4.18
N LYS A 159 14.65 10.04 4.98
CA LYS A 159 15.61 9.84 6.08
C LYS A 159 15.06 8.86 7.13
N ARG A 160 15.94 8.00 7.62
CA ARG A 160 15.64 7.12 8.76
C ARG A 160 15.79 7.88 10.08
N ALA A 161 15.26 7.30 11.16
CA ALA A 161 15.38 7.87 12.50
C ALA A 161 16.85 8.01 12.99
N ASP A 162 17.76 7.18 12.45
CA ASP A 162 19.21 7.22 12.71
C ASP A 162 19.96 8.23 11.83
N GLY A 163 19.25 9.01 11.01
CA GLY A 163 19.84 9.99 10.08
C GLY A 163 20.37 9.38 8.78
N SER A 164 20.39 8.07 8.63
CA SER A 164 20.82 7.40 7.39
C SER A 164 19.82 7.61 6.25
N GLU A 165 20.32 7.55 5.02
CA GLU A 165 19.47 7.64 3.83
C GLU A 165 18.45 6.49 3.75
N GLY A 166 17.25 6.82 3.29
CA GLY A 166 16.23 5.84 3.03
C GLY A 166 16.61 4.91 1.89
N GLN A 167 16.04 3.74 1.88
CA GLN A 167 16.23 2.74 0.84
C GLN A 167 14.87 2.19 0.44
N ILE A 168 14.78 1.67 -0.79
CA ILE A 168 13.59 0.94 -1.25
C ILE A 168 13.42 -0.30 -0.36
N ASN A 169 12.43 -0.29 0.52
CA ASN A 169 12.15 -1.42 1.41
C ASN A 169 10.68 -1.47 1.82
N THR A 170 10.27 -2.60 2.39
CA THR A 170 8.91 -2.83 2.92
C THR A 170 8.89 -2.90 4.46
N SER A 171 9.97 -2.54 5.14
CA SER A 171 10.12 -2.72 6.58
C SER A 171 9.12 -1.89 7.39
N TYR A 172 8.78 -0.68 6.92
CA TYR A 172 7.83 0.18 7.63
C TYR A 172 6.42 -0.41 7.65
N ILE A 173 5.92 -0.86 6.51
CA ILE A 173 4.60 -1.48 6.44
C ILE A 173 4.58 -2.85 7.13
N GLU A 174 5.68 -3.58 7.12
CA GLU A 174 5.79 -4.85 7.86
C GLU A 174 5.72 -4.62 9.37
N ARG A 175 6.41 -3.58 9.88
CA ARG A 175 6.33 -3.17 11.28
C ARG A 175 4.93 -2.69 11.65
N ASP A 176 4.30 -1.87 10.82
CA ASP A 176 2.94 -1.40 11.03
C ASP A 176 1.93 -2.56 11.02
N ASN A 177 2.11 -3.54 10.14
CA ASN A 177 1.31 -4.77 10.14
C ASN A 177 1.50 -5.62 11.42
N LEU A 178 2.68 -5.58 12.03
CA LEU A 178 2.92 -6.24 13.31
C LEU A 178 2.21 -5.49 14.44
N ALA A 179 2.36 -4.17 14.51
CA ALA A 179 1.69 -3.33 15.49
C ALA A 179 0.17 -3.51 15.43
N LEU A 180 -0.40 -3.46 14.22
CA LEU A 180 -1.83 -3.68 14.01
C LEU A 180 -2.32 -5.04 14.55
N ARG A 181 -1.54 -6.11 14.38
CA ARG A 181 -1.90 -7.43 14.94
C ARG A 181 -1.84 -7.48 16.45
N GLN A 182 -1.01 -6.67 17.08
CA GLN A 182 -0.93 -6.55 18.54
C GLN A 182 -2.10 -5.72 19.09
N GLU A 183 -2.44 -4.64 18.41
CA GLU A 183 -3.50 -3.71 18.82
C GLU A 183 -4.90 -4.29 18.55
N LEU A 184 -5.10 -4.94 17.39
CA LEU A 184 -6.39 -5.46 16.99
C LEU A 184 -6.48 -6.98 17.22
N ARG A 185 -7.09 -7.39 18.34
CA ARG A 185 -7.27 -8.81 18.70
C ARG A 185 -7.94 -9.64 17.61
N ARG A 186 -8.80 -9.02 16.78
CA ARG A 186 -9.44 -9.67 15.62
C ARG A 186 -8.45 -10.19 14.58
N LEU A 187 -7.20 -9.70 14.59
CA LEU A 187 -6.11 -10.10 13.70
C LEU A 187 -5.09 -11.02 14.36
N ALA A 188 -5.26 -11.32 15.65
CA ALA A 188 -4.39 -12.24 16.35
C ALA A 188 -4.48 -13.64 15.72
N ARG A 189 -3.32 -14.26 15.47
CA ARG A 189 -3.24 -15.58 14.86
C ARG A 189 -3.50 -16.68 15.92
N LYS A 190 -4.12 -17.79 15.49
CA LYS A 190 -4.34 -18.98 16.33
C LYS A 190 -5.13 -18.68 17.62
N THR A 191 -6.06 -17.75 17.58
CA THR A 191 -6.96 -17.44 18.70
C THR A 191 -8.42 -17.57 18.26
N LEU A 192 -9.32 -17.78 19.22
CA LEU A 192 -10.77 -17.78 18.97
C LEU A 192 -11.33 -16.39 18.66
N GLY A 193 -10.54 -15.32 18.91
CA GLY A 193 -10.93 -13.93 18.72
C GLY A 193 -10.83 -13.42 17.30
N PHE A 194 -10.52 -14.27 16.31
CA PHE A 194 -10.42 -13.83 14.90
C PHE A 194 -11.78 -13.36 14.36
N SER A 195 -11.74 -12.43 13.41
CA SER A 195 -12.96 -11.87 12.81
C SER A 195 -13.65 -12.89 11.91
N LYS A 196 -14.94 -13.12 12.16
CA LYS A 196 -15.80 -13.99 11.34
C LYS A 196 -16.53 -13.21 10.24
N ASN A 197 -16.66 -11.90 10.41
CA ASN A 197 -17.36 -11.01 9.48
C ASN A 197 -16.38 -10.00 8.88
N ARG A 198 -16.31 -9.95 7.54
CA ARG A 198 -15.41 -9.03 6.81
C ARG A 198 -15.79 -7.58 6.97
N ARG A 199 -17.08 -7.28 7.03
CA ARG A 199 -17.58 -5.90 7.21
C ARG A 199 -17.17 -5.35 8.57
N GLU A 200 -17.37 -6.12 9.63
CA GLU A 200 -16.96 -5.76 10.99
C GLU A 200 -15.43 -5.62 11.10
N LEU A 201 -14.69 -6.45 10.38
CA LEU A 201 -13.24 -6.32 10.33
C LEU A 201 -12.82 -5.04 9.60
N GLN A 202 -13.51 -4.67 8.52
CA GLN A 202 -13.24 -3.40 7.82
C GLN A 202 -13.49 -2.20 8.72
N HIS A 203 -14.64 -2.15 9.42
CA HIS A 203 -14.95 -1.06 10.35
C HIS A 203 -13.91 -0.94 11.47
N ALA A 204 -13.48 -2.08 12.03
CA ALA A 204 -12.44 -2.09 13.05
C ALA A 204 -11.08 -1.58 12.51
N LEU A 205 -10.75 -1.88 11.25
CA LEU A 205 -9.54 -1.35 10.60
C LEU A 205 -9.65 0.15 10.32
N ASP A 206 -10.78 0.59 9.81
CA ASP A 206 -11.01 2.01 9.51
C ASP A 206 -10.94 2.84 10.81
N PHE A 207 -11.51 2.33 11.90
CA PHE A 207 -11.44 2.97 13.21
C PHE A 207 -10.01 3.04 13.77
N ILE A 208 -9.26 1.91 13.75
CA ILE A 208 -7.90 1.88 14.30
C ILE A 208 -6.94 2.72 13.46
N ASP A 209 -7.14 2.75 12.14
CA ASP A 209 -6.33 3.59 11.25
C ASP A 209 -6.59 5.07 11.52
N ALA A 210 -7.84 5.48 11.72
CA ALA A 210 -8.19 6.85 12.09
C ALA A 210 -7.65 7.22 13.49
N HIS A 211 -7.84 6.35 14.48
CA HIS A 211 -7.31 6.55 15.83
C HIS A 211 -5.78 6.73 15.82
N ASP A 212 -5.04 5.85 15.15
CA ASP A 212 -3.58 5.92 15.13
C ASP A 212 -3.07 7.12 14.31
N ASN A 213 -3.85 7.58 13.31
CA ASN A 213 -3.49 8.76 12.55
C ASN A 213 -3.74 10.08 13.27
N PHE A 214 -4.83 10.21 14.04
CA PHE A 214 -5.28 11.48 14.58
C PHE A 214 -5.12 11.59 16.11
N VAL A 215 -5.35 10.50 16.84
CA VAL A 215 -5.43 10.52 18.32
C VAL A 215 -4.12 10.06 18.96
N LYS A 216 -3.44 9.07 18.38
CA LYS A 216 -2.25 8.46 18.98
C LYS A 216 -0.96 9.13 18.51
N PRO A 217 -0.22 9.86 19.39
CA PRO A 217 1.08 10.40 19.02
C PRO A 217 2.09 9.28 18.70
N HIS A 218 2.92 9.52 17.70
CA HIS A 218 3.95 8.57 17.28
C HIS A 218 5.35 9.03 17.75
N GLY A 219 6.04 8.23 18.54
CA GLY A 219 7.32 8.62 19.18
C GLY A 219 8.42 9.06 18.21
N ALA A 220 8.45 8.53 16.97
CA ALA A 220 9.42 8.96 15.96
C ALA A 220 9.05 10.28 15.24
N LEU A 221 7.87 10.83 15.50
CA LEU A 221 7.40 12.10 14.89
C LEU A 221 7.44 13.27 15.86
N ARG A 222 7.79 13.02 17.15
CA ARG A 222 7.88 14.05 18.18
C ARG A 222 8.88 15.15 17.76
N LEU A 223 8.54 16.37 18.09
CA LEU A 223 9.42 17.53 17.88
C LEU A 223 10.11 17.90 19.20
N LYS A 224 11.28 18.53 19.11
CA LYS A 224 11.95 19.09 20.28
C LYS A 224 11.12 20.29 20.76
N ALA A 225 10.71 20.27 22.02
CA ALA A 225 9.96 21.38 22.60
C ALA A 225 10.85 22.64 22.77
N PRO A 226 10.24 23.83 22.80
CA PRO A 226 10.97 25.07 23.11
C PRO A 226 11.66 24.97 24.49
N PRO A 227 12.84 25.58 24.65
CA PRO A 227 13.63 25.47 25.88
C PRO A 227 12.94 26.09 27.12
N GLU A 228 11.96 26.93 26.90
CA GLU A 228 11.21 27.62 27.96
C GLU A 228 10.11 26.79 28.62
N GLY A 229 9.83 25.59 28.08
CA GLY A 229 8.79 24.69 28.58
C GLY A 229 9.31 23.60 29.52
N SER A 230 8.40 23.04 30.34
CA SER A 230 8.72 21.89 31.21
C SER A 230 8.89 20.55 30.47
N ARG A 231 8.54 20.49 29.19
CA ARG A 231 8.59 19.29 28.36
C ARG A 231 9.77 19.32 27.42
N THR A 232 10.49 18.20 27.33
CA THR A 232 11.60 18.03 26.37
C THR A 232 11.10 17.78 24.94
N TRP A 233 9.91 17.18 24.79
CA TRP A 233 9.36 16.76 23.51
C TRP A 233 7.89 17.10 23.40
N GLU A 234 7.50 17.60 22.23
CA GLU A 234 6.10 17.79 21.86
C GLU A 234 5.57 16.55 21.14
N PRO A 235 4.42 16.00 21.61
CA PRO A 235 3.80 14.87 20.95
C PRO A 235 3.26 15.28 19.58
N ARG A 236 3.43 14.40 18.58
CA ARG A 236 2.94 14.63 17.22
C ARG A 236 2.32 13.38 16.65
N THR A 237 1.14 13.51 16.07
CA THR A 237 0.43 12.42 15.39
C THR A 237 0.87 12.31 13.92
N PRO A 238 0.61 11.18 13.24
CA PRO A 238 0.80 11.06 11.81
C PRO A 238 0.05 12.10 10.99
N ALA A 239 -1.19 12.44 11.36
CA ALA A 239 -1.98 13.46 10.69
C ALA A 239 -1.37 14.86 10.83
N MET A 240 -0.84 15.20 12.01
CA MET A 240 -0.09 16.46 12.21
C MET A 240 1.20 16.47 11.39
N ALA A 241 1.90 15.34 11.29
CA ALA A 241 3.12 15.26 10.48
C ALA A 241 2.85 15.44 8.99
N ALA A 242 1.69 15.00 8.52
CA ALA A 242 1.24 15.15 7.15
C ALA A 242 0.55 16.51 6.87
N GLY A 243 0.43 17.39 7.87
CA GLY A 243 -0.25 18.69 7.73
C GLY A 243 -1.78 18.59 7.57
N ILE A 244 -2.37 17.47 7.98
CA ILE A 244 -3.83 17.22 7.90
C ILE A 244 -4.55 17.76 9.15
N SER A 245 -3.85 17.76 10.29
CA SER A 245 -4.36 18.27 11.57
C SER A 245 -3.30 19.18 12.21
N ASP A 246 -3.73 20.14 12.99
CA ASP A 246 -2.90 21.08 13.75
C ASP A 246 -2.67 20.65 15.22
N HIS A 247 -3.45 19.70 15.70
CA HIS A 247 -3.39 19.21 17.09
C HIS A 247 -3.61 17.70 17.20
N VAL A 248 -3.36 17.17 18.39
CA VAL A 248 -3.68 15.79 18.76
C VAL A 248 -5.17 15.72 19.08
N TRP A 249 -5.93 14.98 18.29
CA TRP A 249 -7.36 14.84 18.49
C TRP A 249 -7.70 14.06 19.76
N LYS A 250 -8.80 14.44 20.40
CA LYS A 250 -9.42 13.61 21.42
C LYS A 250 -10.25 12.51 20.76
N LEU A 251 -10.45 11.40 21.47
CA LEU A 251 -11.28 10.31 20.96
C LEU A 251 -12.73 10.76 20.67
N GLU A 252 -13.27 11.63 21.50
CA GLU A 252 -14.59 12.21 21.31
C GLU A 252 -14.69 13.01 20.01
N GLU A 253 -13.67 13.80 19.70
CA GLU A 253 -13.56 14.55 18.45
C GLU A 253 -13.57 13.63 17.23
N LEU A 254 -12.78 12.55 17.28
CA LEU A 254 -12.78 11.55 16.22
C LEU A 254 -14.14 10.88 16.02
N LEU A 255 -14.84 10.54 17.12
CA LEU A 255 -16.15 9.88 17.06
C LEU A 255 -17.29 10.83 16.61
N CYS A 256 -17.16 12.12 16.88
CA CYS A 256 -18.16 13.13 16.50
C CYS A 256 -17.87 13.79 15.14
N TYR A 257 -16.73 13.47 14.50
CA TYR A 257 -16.37 14.05 13.21
C TYR A 257 -17.37 13.62 12.12
N LYS A 258 -17.92 14.61 11.44
CA LYS A 258 -18.80 14.42 10.28
C LYS A 258 -17.96 14.74 9.03
N ALA A 259 -17.76 13.72 8.20
CA ALA A 259 -17.03 13.84 6.93
C ALA A 259 -17.90 14.49 5.84
#